data_c5b797422f831f70878ddd9c8aaddf5f
#
_entry.id   c5b797422f831f70878ddd9c8aaddf5f
#
_cell.length_a   1.000
_cell.length_b   1.000
_cell.length_c   1.000
_cell.angle_alpha   90.00
_cell.angle_beta   90.00
_cell.angle_gamma   90.00
#
_symmetry.space_group_name_H-M   'P 1'
#
loop_
_entity.id
_entity.type
_entity.pdbx_description
1 polymer ?
#
loop_
_entity_poly.entity_id
_entity_poly.type
_entity_poly.pdbx_seq_one_letter_code
_entity_poly.pdbx_strand_id
1 'polypeptide(L)'
;METKENLKERLKHQVMERMDISRTMEDEEILELVQKTLEEDSHRMPMSISMRQNLIREIFHSLRRLDILQELIEDADITEIMVNGTKGIFYEKAGRLYQWDKHFTSEEKLQDVIQQIAGGSNRMVNELHPIVDTRLPDGSRVNIVLKPIAIDGTALSI
;
A
#
# COMPACT_ATOMS: atom_id res chain seq x y z
N MET A 1 -0.84 11.28 -23.95
CA MET A 1 -1.97 11.28 -22.99
C MET A 1 -1.54 10.62 -21.69
N GLU A 2 -1.76 11.26 -20.58
CA GLU A 2 -1.38 10.71 -19.28
C GLU A 2 -2.29 9.54 -18.89
N THR A 3 -1.71 8.42 -18.47
CA THR A 3 -2.49 7.28 -17.99
C THR A 3 -3.01 7.55 -16.59
N LYS A 4 -4.06 6.81 -16.18
CA LYS A 4 -4.59 6.90 -14.81
C LYS A 4 -3.51 6.64 -13.76
N GLU A 5 -2.63 5.67 -14.01
CA GLU A 5 -1.54 5.33 -13.10
C GLU A 5 -0.51 6.45 -13.00
N ASN A 6 -0.13 7.04 -14.12
CA ASN A 6 0.80 8.18 -14.14
C ASN A 6 0.21 9.39 -13.43
N LEU A 7 -1.07 9.65 -13.63
CA LEU A 7 -1.79 10.72 -12.95
C LEU A 7 -1.79 10.49 -11.43
N LYS A 8 -2.09 9.29 -10.99
CA LYS A 8 -2.08 8.90 -9.57
C LYS A 8 -0.71 9.13 -8.95
N GLU A 9 0.35 8.66 -9.60
CA GLU A 9 1.73 8.83 -9.10
C GLU A 9 2.15 10.30 -9.04
N ARG A 10 1.79 11.08 -10.04
CA ARG A 10 2.08 12.52 -10.06
C ARG A 10 1.36 13.25 -8.92
N LEU A 11 0.08 12.98 -8.73
CA LEU A 11 -0.71 13.60 -7.67
C LEU A 11 -0.23 13.15 -6.28
N LYS A 12 0.09 11.88 -6.13
CA LYS A 12 0.67 11.34 -4.90
C LYS A 12 1.96 12.08 -4.54
N HIS A 13 2.84 12.29 -5.52
CA HIS A 13 4.09 13.01 -5.30
C HIS A 13 3.85 14.47 -4.87
N GLN A 14 2.90 15.15 -5.51
CA GLN A 14 2.51 16.51 -5.13
C GLN A 14 1.97 16.58 -3.70
N VAL A 15 1.17 15.59 -3.29
CA VAL A 15 0.67 15.50 -1.92
C VAL A 15 1.83 15.30 -0.95
N MET A 16 2.74 14.39 -1.25
CA MET A 16 3.90 14.12 -0.40
C MET A 16 4.78 15.35 -0.20
N GLU A 17 4.97 16.17 -1.24
CA GLU A 17 5.73 17.43 -1.14
C GLU A 17 5.09 18.44 -0.20
N ARG A 18 3.78 18.38 -0.04
CA ARG A 18 3.00 19.27 0.83
C ARG A 18 2.82 18.75 2.25
N MET A 19 3.17 17.49 2.50
CA MET A 19 3.04 16.89 3.82
C MET A 19 4.08 17.43 4.78
N ASP A 20 3.67 17.64 6.04
CA ASP A 20 4.58 18.03 7.09
C ASP A 20 5.28 16.77 7.64
N ILE A 21 6.53 16.55 7.22
CA ILE A 21 7.34 15.40 7.62
C ILE A 21 7.90 15.53 9.04
N SER A 22 7.79 16.69 9.66
CA SER A 22 8.30 16.93 11.02
C SER A 22 7.41 16.34 12.12
N ARG A 23 6.20 15.94 11.77
CA ARG A 23 5.24 15.35 12.70
C ARG A 23 4.38 14.29 12.01
N THR A 24 3.67 13.51 12.82
CA THR A 24 2.66 12.58 12.29
C THR A 24 1.39 13.36 11.95
N MET A 25 0.93 13.25 10.71
CA MET A 25 -0.31 13.87 10.26
C MET A 25 -1.49 12.91 10.51
N GLU A 26 -2.62 13.48 10.92
CA GLU A 26 -3.85 12.69 11.07
C GLU A 26 -4.47 12.36 9.72
N ASP A 27 -5.30 11.31 9.68
CA ASP A 27 -5.93 10.84 8.45
C ASP A 27 -6.78 11.93 7.78
N GLU A 28 -7.54 12.72 8.57
CA GLU A 28 -8.33 13.82 8.05
C GLU A 28 -7.48 14.90 7.38
N GLU A 29 -6.32 15.20 7.96
CA GLU A 29 -5.38 16.18 7.39
C GLU A 29 -4.85 15.71 6.04
N ILE A 30 -4.53 14.44 5.92
CA ILE A 30 -4.04 13.85 4.67
C ILE A 30 -5.15 13.82 3.63
N LEU A 31 -6.37 13.44 4.00
CA LEU A 31 -7.52 13.45 3.10
C LEU A 31 -7.80 14.86 2.56
N GLU A 32 -7.78 15.87 3.41
CA GLU A 32 -7.96 17.26 2.99
C GLU A 32 -6.88 17.70 2.00
N LEU A 33 -5.65 17.30 2.26
CA LEU A 33 -4.51 17.62 1.40
C LEU A 33 -4.64 16.95 0.01
N VAL A 34 -5.07 15.69 -0.01
CA VAL A 34 -5.33 14.97 -1.26
C VAL A 34 -6.46 15.64 -2.05
N GLN A 35 -7.57 15.97 -1.39
CA GLN A 35 -8.71 16.63 -2.01
C GLN A 35 -8.31 17.98 -2.61
N LYS A 36 -7.58 18.78 -1.86
CA LYS A 36 -7.11 20.09 -2.32
C LYS A 36 -6.18 19.97 -3.53
N THR A 37 -5.27 19.00 -3.49
CA THR A 37 -4.36 18.76 -4.62
C THR A 37 -5.12 18.37 -5.88
N LEU A 38 -6.14 17.51 -5.76
CA LEU A 38 -6.99 17.13 -6.89
C LEU A 38 -7.79 18.32 -7.42
N GLU A 39 -8.34 19.16 -6.56
CA GLU A 39 -9.09 20.33 -6.95
C GLU A 39 -8.26 21.28 -7.80
N GLU A 40 -7.02 21.53 -7.38
CA GLU A 40 -6.10 22.38 -8.12
C GLU A 40 -5.74 21.78 -9.49
N ASP A 41 -5.66 20.47 -9.61
CA ASP A 41 -5.33 19.78 -10.86
C ASP A 41 -6.55 19.59 -11.77
N SER A 42 -7.78 19.61 -11.23
CA SER A 42 -9.01 19.36 -11.99
C SER A 42 -9.27 20.36 -13.11
N HIS A 43 -8.67 21.54 -13.04
CA HIS A 43 -8.73 22.53 -14.11
C HIS A 43 -7.99 22.09 -15.37
N ARG A 44 -7.08 21.12 -15.24
CA ARG A 44 -6.27 20.62 -16.37
C ARG A 44 -6.89 19.39 -17.02
N MET A 45 -7.64 18.61 -16.25
CA MET A 45 -8.24 17.37 -16.74
C MET A 45 -9.62 17.16 -16.12
N PRO A 46 -10.68 17.24 -16.92
CA PRO A 46 -12.03 16.98 -16.41
C PRO A 46 -12.17 15.54 -15.93
N MET A 47 -12.69 15.36 -14.73
CA MET A 47 -12.93 14.05 -14.14
C MET A 47 -14.36 13.92 -13.68
N SER A 48 -14.95 12.73 -13.83
CA SER A 48 -16.24 12.43 -13.22
C SER A 48 -16.11 12.40 -11.70
N ILE A 49 -17.22 12.57 -10.99
CA ILE A 49 -17.25 12.48 -9.52
C ILE A 49 -16.75 11.12 -9.04
N SER A 50 -17.18 10.04 -9.71
CA SER A 50 -16.72 8.68 -9.40
C SER A 50 -15.21 8.52 -9.54
N MET A 51 -14.65 9.02 -10.63
CA MET A 51 -13.21 8.95 -10.88
C MET A 51 -12.43 9.74 -9.84
N ARG A 52 -12.90 10.93 -9.48
CA ARG A 52 -12.30 11.77 -8.45
C ARG A 52 -12.29 11.06 -7.08
N GLN A 53 -13.41 10.51 -6.67
CA GLN A 53 -13.53 9.79 -5.40
C GLN A 53 -12.62 8.56 -5.37
N ASN A 54 -12.52 7.82 -6.47
CA ASN A 54 -11.63 6.67 -6.57
C ASN A 54 -10.16 7.07 -6.47
N LEU A 55 -9.76 8.16 -7.13
CA LEU A 55 -8.39 8.67 -7.04
C LEU A 55 -8.03 9.13 -5.63
N ILE A 56 -8.93 9.84 -4.96
CA ILE A 56 -8.72 10.29 -3.58
C ILE A 56 -8.46 9.08 -2.68
N ARG A 57 -9.30 8.06 -2.79
CA ARG A 57 -9.19 6.84 -1.98
C ARG A 57 -7.88 6.09 -2.28
N GLU A 58 -7.54 5.90 -3.56
CA GLU A 58 -6.34 5.20 -3.97
C GLU A 58 -5.07 5.92 -3.50
N ILE A 59 -5.01 7.24 -3.64
CA ILE A 59 -3.87 8.04 -3.18
C ILE A 59 -3.75 7.98 -1.66
N PHE A 60 -4.86 8.15 -0.95
CA PHE A 60 -4.88 8.07 0.52
C PHE A 60 -4.39 6.71 1.01
N HIS A 61 -4.88 5.61 0.42
CA HIS A 61 -4.47 4.26 0.78
C HIS A 61 -2.97 4.05 0.53
N SER A 62 -2.43 4.58 -0.58
CA SER A 62 -1.01 4.43 -0.87
C SER A 62 -0.11 5.25 0.06
N LEU A 63 -0.64 6.32 0.68
CA LEU A 63 0.13 7.15 1.62
C LEU A 63 0.05 6.66 3.06
N ARG A 64 -1.09 6.11 3.46
CA ARG A 64 -1.36 5.77 4.86
C ARG A 64 -1.66 4.31 5.10
N ARG A 65 -2.16 3.62 4.09
CA ARG A 65 -2.59 2.24 4.19
C ARG A 65 -1.67 1.33 3.38
N LEU A 66 -1.94 0.06 3.37
CA LEU A 66 -1.03 -0.93 2.79
C LEU A 66 -1.21 -1.10 1.28
N ASP A 67 -1.44 0.01 0.58
CA ASP A 67 -1.55 0.09 -0.88
C ASP A 67 -2.56 -0.94 -1.40
N ILE A 68 -2.19 -1.73 -2.41
CA ILE A 68 -3.10 -2.71 -3.00
C ILE A 68 -3.55 -3.80 -2.02
N LEU A 69 -2.77 -4.09 -0.98
CA LEU A 69 -3.13 -5.11 0.02
C LEU A 69 -4.30 -4.68 0.92
N GLN A 70 -4.58 -3.40 1.01
CA GLN A 70 -5.62 -2.89 1.92
C GLN A 70 -6.99 -3.50 1.61
N GLU A 71 -7.32 -3.67 0.33
CA GLU A 71 -8.57 -4.28 -0.11
C GLU A 71 -8.74 -5.71 0.41
N LEU A 72 -7.67 -6.51 0.38
CA LEU A 72 -7.69 -7.88 0.91
C LEU A 72 -7.72 -7.91 2.44
N ILE A 73 -7.02 -6.99 3.08
CA ILE A 73 -6.97 -6.90 4.55
C ILE A 73 -8.34 -6.54 5.12
N GLU A 74 -9.09 -5.70 4.43
CA GLU A 74 -10.43 -5.26 4.85
C GLU A 74 -11.51 -6.32 4.64
N ASP A 75 -11.25 -7.37 3.86
CA ASP A 75 -12.20 -8.46 3.64
C ASP A 75 -12.15 -9.44 4.81
N ALA A 76 -13.18 -9.45 5.65
CA ALA A 76 -13.25 -10.27 6.84
C ALA A 76 -13.30 -11.78 6.54
N ASP A 77 -13.64 -12.17 5.33
CA ASP A 77 -13.72 -13.59 4.93
C ASP A 77 -12.37 -14.14 4.47
N ILE A 78 -11.39 -13.29 4.25
CA ILE A 78 -10.03 -13.69 3.89
C ILE A 78 -9.28 -14.06 5.17
N THR A 79 -8.77 -15.29 5.23
CA THR A 79 -8.06 -15.82 6.39
C THR A 79 -6.55 -15.71 6.28
N GLU A 80 -6.03 -15.63 5.07
CA GLU A 80 -4.58 -15.54 4.84
C GLU A 80 -4.28 -14.81 3.54
N ILE A 81 -3.21 -14.00 3.54
CA ILE A 81 -2.70 -13.31 2.37
C ILE A 81 -1.22 -13.63 2.23
N MET A 82 -0.80 -14.01 1.02
CA MET A 82 0.58 -14.36 0.72
C MET A 82 1.06 -13.52 -0.47
N VAL A 83 2.15 -12.78 -0.27
CA VAL A 83 2.77 -11.97 -1.31
C VAL A 83 4.09 -12.62 -1.71
N ASN A 84 4.23 -12.92 -2.99
CA ASN A 84 5.40 -13.60 -3.55
C ASN A 84 6.21 -12.63 -4.42
N GLY A 85 6.88 -11.68 -3.79
CA GLY A 85 7.60 -10.63 -4.48
C GLY A 85 6.68 -9.85 -5.41
N THR A 86 7.14 -9.62 -6.63
CA THR A 86 6.32 -9.00 -7.70
C THR A 86 5.63 -10.04 -8.59
N LYS A 87 5.82 -11.33 -8.31
CA LYS A 87 5.27 -12.43 -9.13
C LYS A 87 3.78 -12.65 -8.95
N GLY A 88 3.26 -12.42 -7.75
CA GLY A 88 1.84 -12.59 -7.51
C GLY A 88 1.45 -12.48 -6.05
N ILE A 89 0.15 -12.32 -5.86
CA ILE A 89 -0.48 -12.27 -4.54
C ILE A 89 -1.56 -13.35 -4.51
N PHE A 90 -1.57 -14.13 -3.44
CA PHE A 90 -2.52 -15.21 -3.22
C PHE A 90 -3.27 -14.95 -1.91
N TYR A 91 -4.50 -15.41 -1.84
CA TYR A 91 -5.28 -15.31 -0.61
C TYR A 91 -6.13 -16.56 -0.39
N GLU A 92 -6.39 -16.85 0.86
CA GLU A 92 -7.27 -17.94 1.28
C GLU A 92 -8.61 -17.36 1.73
N LYS A 93 -9.69 -17.91 1.15
CA LYS A 93 -11.05 -17.49 1.48
C LYS A 93 -11.94 -18.74 1.47
N ALA A 94 -12.69 -18.95 2.56
CA ALA A 94 -13.58 -20.10 2.71
C ALA A 94 -12.87 -21.44 2.48
N GLY A 95 -11.63 -21.58 2.96
CA GLY A 95 -10.83 -22.79 2.84
C GLY A 95 -10.24 -23.02 1.45
N ARG A 96 -10.35 -22.09 0.52
CA ARG A 96 -9.80 -22.20 -0.83
C ARG A 96 -8.74 -21.14 -1.08
N LEU A 97 -7.73 -21.51 -1.85
CA LEU A 97 -6.66 -20.63 -2.25
C LEU A 97 -6.97 -20.02 -3.62
N TYR A 98 -6.84 -18.69 -3.72
CA TYR A 98 -7.05 -17.93 -4.95
C TYR A 98 -5.81 -17.13 -5.30
N GLN A 99 -5.55 -16.95 -6.58
CA GLN A 99 -4.59 -15.97 -7.05
C GLN A 99 -5.32 -14.67 -7.35
N TRP A 100 -4.82 -13.56 -6.77
CA TRP A 100 -5.40 -12.24 -7.03
C TRP A 100 -4.96 -11.72 -8.39
N ASP A 101 -5.83 -10.94 -9.03
CA ASP A 101 -5.55 -10.34 -10.34
C ASP A 101 -4.63 -9.12 -10.27
N LYS A 102 -4.33 -8.63 -9.07
CA LYS A 102 -3.39 -7.53 -8.84
C LYS A 102 -2.08 -8.07 -8.29
N HIS A 103 -1.01 -7.32 -8.51
CA HIS A 103 0.32 -7.62 -7.97
C HIS A 103 1.12 -6.32 -7.83
N PHE A 104 2.17 -6.35 -7.04
CA PHE A 104 3.10 -5.23 -6.95
C PHE A 104 3.85 -5.08 -8.28
N THR A 105 3.84 -3.88 -8.85
CA THR A 105 4.47 -3.62 -10.15
C THR A 105 5.97 -3.39 -10.04
N SER A 106 6.49 -3.16 -8.83
CA SER A 106 7.92 -3.01 -8.58
C SER A 106 8.28 -3.49 -7.20
N GLU A 107 9.53 -3.90 -7.03
CA GLU A 107 10.10 -4.26 -5.73
C GLU A 107 10.08 -3.05 -4.76
N GLU A 108 10.26 -1.83 -5.27
CA GLU A 108 10.19 -0.60 -4.46
C GLU A 108 8.84 -0.42 -3.78
N LYS A 109 7.75 -0.62 -4.51
CA LYS A 109 6.40 -0.51 -3.95
C LYS A 109 6.15 -1.54 -2.86
N LEU A 110 6.63 -2.76 -3.06
CA LEU A 110 6.56 -3.81 -2.05
C LEU A 110 7.38 -3.45 -0.82
N GLN A 111 8.58 -2.94 -1.00
CA GLN A 111 9.45 -2.51 0.10
C GLN A 111 8.81 -1.35 0.89
N ASP A 112 8.15 -0.42 0.23
CA ASP A 112 7.44 0.68 0.91
C ASP A 112 6.35 0.14 1.84
N VAL A 113 5.58 -0.82 1.38
CA VAL A 113 4.54 -1.47 2.20
C VAL A 113 5.16 -2.21 3.39
N ILE A 114 6.24 -2.93 3.15
CA ILE A 114 6.98 -3.66 4.19
C ILE A 114 7.50 -2.69 5.27
N GLN A 115 8.07 -1.57 4.87
CA GLN A 115 8.58 -0.57 5.81
C GLN A 115 7.44 0.09 6.60
N GLN A 116 6.29 0.31 5.99
CA GLN A 116 5.10 0.79 6.71
C GLN A 116 4.64 -0.19 7.78
N ILE A 117 4.58 -1.47 7.46
CA ILE A 117 4.19 -2.51 8.41
C ILE A 117 5.18 -2.58 9.58
N ALA A 118 6.47 -2.67 9.26
CA ALA A 118 7.53 -2.76 10.27
C ALA A 118 7.58 -1.50 11.14
N GLY A 119 7.51 -0.32 10.54
CA GLY A 119 7.53 0.97 11.23
C GLY A 119 6.35 1.16 12.17
N GLY A 120 5.16 0.69 11.79
CA GLY A 120 3.96 0.77 12.61
C GLY A 120 4.04 -0.05 13.91
N SER A 121 4.93 -1.05 13.96
CA SER A 121 5.14 -1.88 15.15
C SER A 121 6.52 -1.68 15.80
N ASN A 122 7.23 -0.62 15.42
CA ASN A 122 8.60 -0.33 15.86
C ASN A 122 9.60 -1.46 15.59
N ARG A 123 9.36 -2.22 14.52
CA ARG A 123 10.27 -3.26 14.05
C ARG A 123 11.15 -2.73 12.93
N MET A 124 12.36 -3.26 12.83
CA MET A 124 13.30 -2.93 11.76
C MET A 124 13.47 -4.15 10.87
N VAL A 125 13.27 -3.97 9.56
CA VAL A 125 13.51 -5.01 8.56
C VAL A 125 14.45 -4.46 7.49
N ASN A 126 15.60 -5.13 7.31
CA ASN A 126 16.64 -4.77 6.34
C ASN A 126 17.54 -5.99 6.11
N GLU A 127 18.64 -5.79 5.40
CA GLU A 127 19.60 -6.87 5.10
C GLU A 127 20.21 -7.50 6.36
N LEU A 128 20.32 -6.73 7.45
CA LEU A 128 20.84 -7.22 8.73
C LEU A 128 19.77 -7.97 9.54
N HIS A 129 18.49 -7.60 9.36
CA HIS A 129 17.35 -8.22 10.00
C HIS A 129 16.32 -8.61 8.93
N PRO A 130 16.62 -9.68 8.14
CA PRO A 130 15.82 -10.00 6.96
C PRO A 130 14.52 -10.74 7.28
N ILE A 131 14.32 -11.19 8.50
CA ILE A 131 13.12 -11.91 8.94
C ILE A 131 12.48 -11.13 10.08
N VAL A 132 11.22 -10.76 9.92
CA VAL A 132 10.45 -10.04 10.95
C VAL A 132 9.08 -10.67 11.12
N ASP A 133 8.69 -10.89 12.36
CA ASP A 133 7.37 -11.34 12.76
C ASP A 133 6.73 -10.22 13.57
N THR A 134 5.59 -9.73 13.12
CA THR A 134 4.94 -8.57 13.74
C THR A 134 3.41 -8.68 13.59
N ARG A 135 2.69 -7.62 13.98
CA ARG A 135 1.22 -7.58 13.87
C ARG A 135 0.77 -6.25 13.30
N LEU A 136 -0.33 -6.28 12.56
CA LEU A 136 -1.05 -5.09 12.12
C LEU A 136 -1.88 -4.51 13.28
N PRO A 137 -2.34 -3.25 13.17
CA PRO A 137 -3.20 -2.65 14.19
C PRO A 137 -4.48 -3.44 14.48
N ASP A 138 -5.01 -4.19 13.50
CA ASP A 138 -6.20 -5.03 13.67
C ASP A 138 -5.90 -6.37 14.39
N GLY A 139 -4.63 -6.63 14.72
CA GLY A 139 -4.21 -7.87 15.36
C GLY A 139 -3.74 -8.96 14.42
N SER A 140 -3.85 -8.77 13.12
CA SER A 140 -3.37 -9.74 12.11
C SER A 140 -1.87 -9.95 12.23
N ARG A 141 -1.44 -11.20 12.22
CA ARG A 141 -0.03 -11.56 12.29
C ARG A 141 0.63 -11.42 10.93
N VAL A 142 1.81 -10.81 10.89
CA VAL A 142 2.56 -10.58 9.66
C VAL A 142 3.96 -11.20 9.78
N ASN A 143 4.33 -11.99 8.79
CA ASN A 143 5.68 -12.51 8.65
C ASN A 143 6.31 -11.96 7.37
N ILE A 144 7.50 -11.40 7.48
CA ILE A 144 8.25 -10.79 6.36
C ILE A 144 9.59 -11.48 6.23
N VAL A 145 9.92 -11.91 5.01
CA VAL A 145 11.22 -12.52 4.70
C VAL A 145 11.81 -11.81 3.48
N LEU A 146 12.92 -11.09 3.70
CA LEU A 146 13.61 -10.37 2.64
C LEU A 146 14.62 -11.26 1.92
N LYS A 147 15.05 -10.84 0.72
CA LYS A 147 16.25 -11.37 0.08
C LYS A 147 17.47 -11.06 0.98
N PRO A 148 18.49 -11.92 0.99
CA PRO A 148 18.69 -13.13 0.19
C PRO A 148 18.10 -14.41 0.79
N ILE A 149 17.43 -14.33 1.95
CA ILE A 149 16.85 -15.51 2.61
C ILE A 149 15.71 -16.09 1.78
N ALA A 150 14.84 -15.22 1.25
CA ALA A 150 13.76 -15.63 0.36
C ALA A 150 14.32 -15.92 -1.05
N ILE A 151 14.18 -17.15 -1.53
CA ILE A 151 14.77 -17.60 -2.81
C ILE A 151 14.14 -16.89 -4.01
N ASP A 152 12.83 -16.74 -4.02
CA ASP A 152 12.05 -16.17 -5.14
C ASP A 152 11.75 -14.68 -5.00
N GLY A 153 12.51 -13.98 -4.17
CA GLY A 153 12.26 -12.58 -3.87
C GLY A 153 11.68 -12.39 -2.47
N THR A 154 11.34 -11.16 -2.14
CA THR A 154 10.76 -10.82 -0.84
C THR A 154 9.40 -11.49 -0.66
N ALA A 155 9.19 -12.15 0.46
CA ALA A 155 7.94 -12.81 0.80
C ALA A 155 7.26 -12.13 1.99
N LEU A 156 5.94 -11.96 1.91
CA LEU A 156 5.12 -11.36 2.95
C LEU A 156 3.91 -12.25 3.18
N SER A 157 3.63 -12.60 4.43
CA SER A 157 2.46 -13.39 4.82
C SER A 157 1.68 -12.64 5.91
N ILE A 158 0.38 -12.52 5.72
CA ILE A 158 -0.52 -11.84 6.66
C ILE A 158 -1.64 -12.78 7.12
#